data_8649c2f913587fd54462840f581382e5
#
_entry.id   8649c2f913587fd54462840f581382e5
#
_cell.length_a   1.000
_cell.length_b   1.000
_cell.length_c   1.000
_cell.angle_alpha   90.00
_cell.angle_beta   90.00
_cell.angle_gamma   90.00
#
_symmetry.space_group_name_H-M   'P 1'
#
loop_
_entity.id
_entity.type
_entity.pdbx_description
1 polymer ?
#
loop_
_entity_poly.entity_id
_entity_poly.type
_entity_poly.pdbx_seq_one_letter_code
_entity_poly.pdbx_strand_id
1 'polypeptide(L)'
;MKILSSLDELRSLHLPVHWALGFFDGVHRGHRRVIESASTPGALRGVFTFAEHPLALLWPEIQPKLLTPEAEQKAELLRQLGVDVMLRLPFTRRVAALSPAEFLDRLRAACPIAGISVGNNWRFGRDGAGDTDFVQEYAARHGICACVQPLLEQEGETVCSSRIRSALAAGRLAECEEMLGRPFSVCGIVEHGQHLARQLGFPTANI
;
A
#
# COMPACT_ATOMS: atom_id res chain seq x y z
N MET A 1 7.91 8.66 10.81
CA MET A 1 7.35 8.61 9.44
C MET A 1 6.52 9.87 9.19
N LYS A 2 6.82 10.61 8.12
CA LYS A 2 5.97 11.71 7.63
C LYS A 2 4.84 11.15 6.77
N ILE A 3 3.64 11.71 6.89
CA ILE A 3 2.50 11.39 6.02
C ILE A 3 2.20 12.62 5.19
N LEU A 4 2.24 12.48 3.86
CA LEU A 4 2.04 13.55 2.89
C LEU A 4 0.82 13.22 2.02
N SER A 5 0.07 14.24 1.65
CA SER A 5 -1.20 14.12 0.92
C SER A 5 -1.17 14.77 -0.47
N SER A 6 -0.07 15.44 -0.80
CA SER A 6 0.14 16.07 -2.11
C SER A 6 1.58 15.95 -2.59
N LEU A 7 1.78 16.07 -3.91
CA LEU A 7 3.12 16.09 -4.50
C LEU A 7 3.90 17.35 -4.07
N ASP A 8 3.22 18.46 -3.80
CA ASP A 8 3.90 19.70 -3.39
C ASP A 8 4.57 19.57 -2.03
N GLU A 9 3.99 18.78 -1.13
CA GLU A 9 4.57 18.52 0.19
C GLU A 9 5.90 17.74 0.11
N LEU A 10 6.15 16.99 -0.97
CA LEU A 10 7.42 16.29 -1.20
C LEU A 10 8.61 17.26 -1.29
N ARG A 11 8.40 18.52 -1.68
CA ARG A 11 9.46 19.54 -1.72
C ARG A 11 10.08 19.84 -0.36
N SER A 12 9.41 19.45 0.71
CA SER A 12 9.94 19.54 2.10
C SER A 12 10.93 18.44 2.47
N LEU A 13 11.15 17.48 1.58
CA LEU A 13 12.11 16.41 1.78
C LEU A 13 13.48 16.86 1.27
N HIS A 14 14.51 16.68 2.11
CA HIS A 14 15.88 17.11 1.80
C HIS A 14 16.78 16.00 1.27
N LEU A 15 16.27 14.76 1.30
CA LEU A 15 16.97 13.57 0.83
C LEU A 15 16.18 12.94 -0.32
N PRO A 16 16.88 12.24 -1.24
CA PRO A 16 16.21 11.44 -2.25
C PRO A 16 15.38 10.34 -1.60
N VAL A 17 14.39 9.84 -2.32
CA VAL A 17 13.47 8.81 -1.80
C VAL A 17 13.57 7.55 -2.68
N HIS A 18 13.69 6.37 -2.04
CA HIS A 18 13.43 5.11 -2.69
C HIS A 18 11.97 4.72 -2.45
N TRP A 19 11.18 4.72 -3.51
CA TRP A 19 9.74 4.52 -3.44
C TRP A 19 9.34 3.07 -3.61
N ALA A 20 8.61 2.51 -2.64
CA ALA A 20 7.76 1.35 -2.86
C ALA A 20 6.40 1.83 -3.38
N LEU A 21 6.02 1.39 -4.60
CA LEU A 21 4.78 1.82 -5.25
C LEU A 21 3.73 0.71 -5.16
N GLY A 22 2.54 1.03 -4.62
CA GLY A 22 1.46 0.07 -4.49
C GLY A 22 0.29 0.58 -3.64
N PHE A 23 -0.83 -0.15 -3.65
CA PHE A 23 -1.96 0.18 -2.78
C PHE A 23 -1.75 -0.33 -1.35
N PHE A 24 -1.03 -1.45 -1.18
CA PHE A 24 -0.62 -2.05 0.09
C PHE A 24 -1.78 -2.33 1.07
N ASP A 25 -2.92 -2.79 0.56
CA ASP A 25 -4.03 -3.18 1.41
C ASP A 25 -3.67 -4.41 2.26
N GLY A 26 -3.78 -4.27 3.58
CA GLY A 26 -3.43 -5.30 4.55
C GLY A 26 -1.93 -5.40 4.86
N VAL A 27 -1.04 -4.76 4.13
CA VAL A 27 0.44 -4.83 4.34
C VAL A 27 0.88 -6.28 4.63
N HIS A 28 0.45 -7.21 3.76
CA HIS A 28 0.76 -8.64 3.88
C HIS A 28 2.24 -8.95 3.58
N ARG A 29 2.69 -10.18 3.81
CA ARG A 29 4.10 -10.58 3.65
C ARG A 29 4.68 -10.27 2.25
N GLY A 30 3.88 -10.38 1.17
CA GLY A 30 4.29 -9.97 -0.16
C GLY A 30 4.51 -8.45 -0.27
N HIS A 31 3.63 -7.64 0.32
CA HIS A 31 3.81 -6.19 0.39
C HIS A 31 5.05 -5.79 1.19
N ARG A 32 5.32 -6.48 2.31
CA ARG A 32 6.52 -6.23 3.13
C ARG A 32 7.79 -6.38 2.32
N ARG A 33 7.93 -7.43 1.49
CA ARG A 33 9.10 -7.62 0.62
C ARG A 33 9.32 -6.44 -0.32
N VAL A 34 8.25 -5.93 -0.93
CA VAL A 34 8.34 -4.74 -1.80
C VAL A 34 8.79 -3.51 -1.01
N ILE A 35 8.23 -3.28 0.18
CA ILE A 35 8.54 -2.13 1.03
C ILE A 35 9.97 -2.22 1.56
N GLU A 36 10.40 -3.39 2.02
CA GLU A 36 11.74 -3.63 2.54
C GLU A 36 12.82 -3.49 1.46
N SER A 37 12.50 -3.85 0.21
CA SER A 37 13.42 -3.66 -0.93
C SER A 37 13.61 -2.20 -1.33
N ALA A 38 12.74 -1.29 -0.87
CA ALA A 38 12.94 0.15 -1.03
C ALA A 38 14.04 0.64 -0.08
N SER A 39 15.28 0.29 -0.41
CA SER A 39 16.47 0.58 0.41
C SER A 39 17.64 0.99 -0.48
N THR A 40 17.99 2.28 -0.40
CA THR A 40 19.19 2.85 -1.04
C THR A 40 19.97 3.65 0.01
N PRO A 41 21.28 3.44 0.15
CA PRO A 41 22.09 4.21 1.11
C PRO A 41 21.94 5.72 0.89
N GLY A 42 21.68 6.47 1.96
CA GLY A 42 21.53 7.92 1.91
C GLY A 42 20.17 8.40 1.39
N ALA A 43 19.21 7.51 1.14
CA ALA A 43 17.85 7.85 0.74
C ALA A 43 16.82 7.49 1.82
N LEU A 44 15.69 8.20 1.82
CA LEU A 44 14.53 7.86 2.64
C LEU A 44 13.80 6.64 2.04
N ARG A 45 13.27 5.77 2.88
CA ARG A 45 12.34 4.72 2.48
C ARG A 45 10.96 5.33 2.35
N GLY A 46 10.45 5.42 1.12
CA GLY A 46 9.15 5.97 0.80
C GLY A 46 8.13 4.89 0.42
N VAL A 47 6.89 5.09 0.83
CA VAL A 47 5.74 4.34 0.32
C VAL A 47 4.81 5.31 -0.39
N PHE A 48 4.51 5.02 -1.65
CA PHE A 48 3.44 5.67 -2.40
C PHE A 48 2.20 4.80 -2.36
N THR A 49 1.05 5.38 -1.99
CA THR A 49 -0.24 4.69 -2.00
C THR A 49 -1.36 5.67 -2.34
N PHE A 50 -2.55 5.15 -2.61
CA PHE A 50 -3.75 5.98 -2.79
C PHE A 50 -4.60 6.00 -1.52
N ALA A 51 -5.38 7.08 -1.37
CA ALA A 51 -6.32 7.24 -0.28
C ALA A 51 -7.50 6.28 -0.42
N GLU A 52 -8.02 6.18 -1.64
CA GLU A 52 -9.13 5.31 -2.00
C GLU A 52 -8.62 4.16 -2.87
N HIS A 53 -9.30 3.01 -2.82
CA HIS A 53 -8.97 1.89 -3.69
C HIS A 53 -9.29 2.27 -5.15
N PRO A 54 -8.34 2.11 -6.11
CA PRO A 54 -8.56 2.47 -7.50
C PRO A 54 -9.83 1.86 -8.12
N LEU A 55 -10.17 0.63 -7.75
CA LEU A 55 -11.39 -0.03 -8.24
C LEU A 55 -12.67 0.72 -7.84
N ALA A 56 -12.72 1.36 -6.67
CA ALA A 56 -13.91 2.08 -6.23
C ALA A 56 -14.25 3.29 -7.14
N LEU A 57 -13.24 3.87 -7.81
CA LEU A 57 -13.46 4.94 -8.80
C LEU A 57 -13.69 4.40 -10.20
N LEU A 58 -12.93 3.35 -10.60
CA LEU A 58 -12.96 2.81 -11.96
C LEU A 58 -14.21 1.95 -12.20
N TRP A 59 -14.65 1.23 -11.19
CA TRP A 59 -15.84 0.36 -11.18
C TRP A 59 -16.64 0.62 -9.89
N PRO A 60 -17.50 1.65 -9.86
CA PRO A 60 -18.23 2.05 -8.63
C PRO A 60 -19.12 0.95 -8.03
N GLU A 61 -19.51 -0.03 -8.86
CA GLU A 61 -20.23 -1.23 -8.41
C GLU A 61 -19.36 -2.20 -7.59
N ILE A 62 -18.03 -2.09 -7.70
CA ILE A 62 -17.07 -2.89 -6.95
C ILE A 62 -16.61 -2.09 -5.72
N GLN A 63 -17.10 -2.49 -4.54
CA GLN A 63 -16.69 -1.90 -3.27
C GLN A 63 -15.82 -2.91 -2.51
N PRO A 64 -14.49 -2.94 -2.74
CA PRO A 64 -13.63 -3.90 -2.05
C PRO A 64 -13.58 -3.58 -0.55
N LYS A 65 -13.92 -4.58 0.27
CA LYS A 65 -13.71 -4.49 1.73
C LYS A 65 -12.22 -4.45 2.01
N LEU A 66 -11.72 -3.31 2.47
CA LEU A 66 -10.30 -3.14 2.75
C LEU A 66 -9.88 -3.95 3.99
N LEU A 67 -8.67 -4.50 3.96
CA LEU A 67 -8.04 -5.17 5.10
C LEU A 67 -7.48 -4.16 6.12
N THR A 68 -7.14 -2.96 5.64
CA THR A 68 -6.70 -1.82 6.44
C THR A 68 -7.47 -0.58 5.98
N PRO A 69 -8.77 -0.45 6.37
CA PRO A 69 -9.61 0.68 5.93
C PRO A 69 -9.12 2.01 6.52
N GLU A 70 -8.60 1.99 7.74
CA GLU A 70 -8.14 3.20 8.42
C GLU A 70 -6.72 3.57 8.00
N ALA A 71 -6.53 4.85 7.67
CA ALA A 71 -5.25 5.37 7.23
C ALA A 71 -4.18 5.24 8.33
N GLU A 72 -4.57 5.45 9.58
CA GLU A 72 -3.73 5.35 10.77
C GLU A 72 -3.23 3.93 10.98
N GLN A 73 -4.09 2.92 10.78
CA GLN A 73 -3.71 1.51 10.88
C GLN A 73 -2.65 1.15 9.82
N LYS A 74 -2.88 1.57 8.57
CA LYS A 74 -1.89 1.37 7.50
C LYS A 74 -0.58 2.09 7.82
N ALA A 75 -0.67 3.34 8.29
CA ALA A 75 0.49 4.15 8.66
C ALA A 75 1.32 3.51 9.77
N GLU A 76 0.66 2.91 10.78
CA GLU A 76 1.36 2.20 11.87
C GLU A 76 2.10 0.97 11.37
N LEU A 77 1.47 0.16 10.51
CA LEU A 77 2.11 -1.01 9.90
C LEU A 77 3.33 -0.62 9.05
N LEU A 78 3.24 0.49 8.31
CA LEU A 78 4.35 1.00 7.51
C LEU A 78 5.49 1.55 8.38
N ARG A 79 5.16 2.20 9.50
CA ARG A 79 6.15 2.70 10.46
C ARG A 79 6.98 1.56 11.07
N GLN A 80 6.34 0.43 11.39
CA GLN A 80 7.01 -0.77 11.90
C GLN A 80 7.98 -1.40 10.87
N LEU A 81 7.79 -1.13 9.57
CA LEU A 81 8.70 -1.54 8.50
C LEU A 81 9.82 -0.53 8.21
N GLY A 82 9.97 0.50 9.06
CA GLY A 82 11.00 1.51 8.91
C GLY A 82 10.75 2.46 7.74
N VAL A 83 9.49 2.70 7.37
CA VAL A 83 9.14 3.70 6.35
C VAL A 83 9.32 5.09 6.93
N ASP A 84 10.05 5.95 6.22
CA ASP A 84 10.31 7.34 6.61
C ASP A 84 9.22 8.29 6.14
N VAL A 85 8.66 8.03 4.95
CA VAL A 85 7.63 8.87 4.34
C VAL A 85 6.56 8.03 3.65
N MET A 86 5.29 8.35 3.91
CA MET A 86 4.14 7.82 3.18
C MET A 86 3.51 8.95 2.38
N LEU A 87 3.49 8.82 1.05
CA LEU A 87 2.72 9.69 0.16
C LEU A 87 1.39 9.02 -0.16
N ARG A 88 0.30 9.59 0.35
CA ARG A 88 -1.06 9.08 0.18
C ARG A 88 -1.88 10.05 -0.65
N LEU A 89 -1.93 9.85 -1.96
CA LEU A 89 -2.66 10.72 -2.88
C LEU A 89 -4.11 10.28 -3.06
N PRO A 90 -5.05 11.21 -3.30
CA PRO A 90 -6.39 10.86 -3.75
C PRO A 90 -6.32 10.23 -5.15
N PHE A 91 -7.04 9.12 -5.36
CA PHE A 91 -7.17 8.51 -6.69
C PHE A 91 -8.31 9.18 -7.44
N THR A 92 -7.99 10.07 -8.36
CA THR A 92 -8.95 10.85 -9.15
C THR A 92 -8.94 10.43 -10.61
N ARG A 93 -9.99 10.78 -11.37
CA ARG A 93 -10.04 10.56 -12.83
C ARG A 93 -8.84 11.19 -13.54
N ARG A 94 -8.35 12.33 -13.06
CA ARG A 94 -7.14 12.99 -13.59
C ARG A 94 -5.88 12.15 -13.37
N VAL A 95 -5.76 11.52 -12.21
CA VAL A 95 -4.64 10.60 -11.92
C VAL A 95 -4.77 9.32 -12.73
N ALA A 96 -5.96 8.75 -12.83
CA ALA A 96 -6.24 7.55 -13.62
C ALA A 96 -5.96 7.74 -15.13
N ALA A 97 -6.07 8.96 -15.64
CA ALA A 97 -5.81 9.29 -17.06
C ALA A 97 -4.33 9.50 -17.40
N LEU A 98 -3.43 9.55 -16.41
CA LEU A 98 -2.00 9.73 -16.65
C LEU A 98 -1.40 8.51 -17.34
N SER A 99 -0.60 8.73 -18.36
CA SER A 99 0.27 7.67 -18.91
C SER A 99 1.29 7.21 -17.85
N PRO A 100 1.88 6.01 -18.00
CA PRO A 100 2.94 5.56 -17.10
C PRO A 100 4.11 6.54 -16.97
N ALA A 101 4.53 7.13 -18.08
CA ALA A 101 5.60 8.14 -18.08
C ALA A 101 5.21 9.39 -17.30
N GLU A 102 4.03 9.97 -17.59
CA GLU A 102 3.56 11.17 -16.89
C GLU A 102 3.43 10.97 -15.39
N PHE A 103 3.00 9.77 -14.96
CA PHE A 103 2.91 9.45 -13.54
C PHE A 103 4.29 9.49 -12.86
N LEU A 104 5.28 8.78 -13.43
CA LEU A 104 6.64 8.76 -12.87
C LEU A 104 7.36 10.11 -13.00
N ASP A 105 7.16 10.84 -14.09
CA ASP A 105 7.73 12.17 -14.27
C ASP A 105 7.22 13.18 -13.26
N ARG A 106 5.92 13.14 -12.91
CA ARG A 106 5.35 13.98 -11.84
C ARG A 106 5.96 13.67 -10.48
N LEU A 107 6.13 12.38 -10.17
CA LEU A 107 6.77 11.98 -8.92
C LEU A 107 8.23 12.45 -8.87
N ARG A 108 8.98 12.30 -9.98
CA ARG A 108 10.36 12.72 -10.11
C ARG A 108 10.54 14.24 -10.09
N ALA A 109 9.58 14.97 -10.65
CA ALA A 109 9.60 16.44 -10.59
C ALA A 109 9.33 16.99 -9.18
N ALA A 110 8.64 16.22 -8.34
CA ALA A 110 8.29 16.63 -6.97
C ALA A 110 9.41 16.36 -5.96
N CYS A 111 10.21 15.29 -6.14
CA CYS A 111 11.36 14.98 -5.30
C CYS A 111 12.39 14.12 -6.07
N PRO A 112 13.68 14.17 -5.70
CA PRO A 112 14.68 13.24 -6.23
C PRO A 112 14.33 11.80 -5.88
N ILE A 113 14.35 10.91 -6.89
CA ILE A 113 14.09 9.48 -6.72
C ILE A 113 15.42 8.73 -6.74
N ALA A 114 15.72 8.00 -5.65
CA ALA A 114 16.89 7.13 -5.55
C ALA A 114 16.61 5.73 -6.10
N GLY A 115 15.35 5.28 -5.98
CA GLY A 115 14.94 3.96 -6.43
C GLY A 115 13.43 3.80 -6.50
N ILE A 116 12.99 2.77 -7.22
CA ILE A 116 11.59 2.35 -7.33
C ILE A 116 11.51 0.84 -7.08
N SER A 117 10.69 0.45 -6.11
CA SER A 117 10.38 -0.94 -5.78
C SER A 117 8.93 -1.26 -6.07
N VAL A 118 8.67 -2.34 -6.79
CA VAL A 118 7.33 -2.80 -7.16
C VAL A 118 7.21 -4.31 -7.07
N GLY A 119 5.98 -4.82 -6.93
CA GLY A 119 5.70 -6.24 -7.10
C GLY A 119 5.64 -6.62 -8.59
N ASN A 120 5.97 -7.87 -8.91
CA ASN A 120 6.02 -8.35 -10.30
C ASN A 120 4.69 -8.25 -11.08
N ASN A 121 3.57 -8.20 -10.37
CA ASN A 121 2.24 -8.05 -10.96
C ASN A 121 1.71 -6.60 -10.93
N TRP A 122 2.55 -5.62 -10.59
CA TRP A 122 2.11 -4.24 -10.48
C TRP A 122 1.80 -3.63 -11.85
N ARG A 123 0.62 -2.98 -11.92
CA ARG A 123 0.17 -2.25 -13.11
C ARG A 123 -0.20 -0.83 -12.71
N PHE A 124 0.12 0.14 -13.57
CA PHE A 124 -0.12 1.55 -13.31
C PHE A 124 -0.30 2.37 -14.59
N GLY A 125 -0.66 3.65 -14.40
CA GLY A 125 -0.98 4.52 -15.51
C GLY A 125 -2.35 4.21 -16.13
N ARG A 126 -2.70 4.97 -17.15
CA ARG A 126 -3.97 4.81 -17.85
C ARG A 126 -4.11 3.38 -18.38
N ASP A 127 -5.27 2.77 -18.09
CA ASP A 127 -5.62 1.41 -18.49
C ASP A 127 -4.62 0.33 -18.04
N GLY A 128 -3.80 0.62 -17.01
CA GLY A 128 -2.76 -0.30 -16.54
C GLY A 128 -1.65 -0.54 -17.53
N ALA A 129 -1.40 0.40 -18.44
CA ALA A 129 -0.43 0.28 -19.54
C ALA A 129 1.02 0.17 -19.06
N GLY A 130 1.34 0.67 -17.84
CA GLY A 130 2.65 0.51 -17.23
C GLY A 130 2.76 -0.81 -16.48
N ASP A 131 3.91 -1.44 -16.59
CA ASP A 131 4.27 -2.68 -15.92
C ASP A 131 5.70 -2.62 -15.37
N THR A 132 6.22 -3.76 -14.95
CA THR A 132 7.58 -3.87 -14.39
C THR A 132 8.67 -3.59 -15.41
N ASP A 133 8.48 -3.98 -16.68
CA ASP A 133 9.44 -3.73 -17.74
C ASP A 133 9.52 -2.22 -18.02
N PHE A 134 8.36 -1.54 -18.07
CA PHE A 134 8.32 -0.09 -18.17
C PHE A 134 9.07 0.60 -17.02
N VAL A 135 8.90 0.11 -15.77
CA VAL A 135 9.62 0.67 -14.61
C VAL A 135 11.12 0.50 -14.75
N GLN A 136 11.58 -0.69 -15.17
CA GLN A 136 13.01 -0.97 -15.36
C GLN A 136 13.63 -0.10 -16.46
N GLU A 137 12.95 0.04 -17.60
CA GLU A 137 13.38 0.91 -18.70
C GLU A 137 13.42 2.39 -18.30
N TYR A 138 12.36 2.84 -17.60
CA TYR A 138 12.30 4.21 -17.09
C TYR A 138 13.44 4.48 -16.11
N ALA A 139 13.65 3.58 -15.16
CA ALA A 139 14.70 3.69 -14.17
C ALA A 139 16.10 3.73 -14.81
N ALA A 140 16.38 2.85 -15.78
CA ALA A 140 17.64 2.83 -16.51
C ALA A 140 17.89 4.15 -17.25
N ARG A 141 16.88 4.71 -17.91
CA ARG A 141 16.99 6.00 -18.62
C ARG A 141 17.30 7.20 -17.70
N HIS A 142 16.90 7.11 -16.44
CA HIS A 142 17.05 8.21 -15.48
C HIS A 142 18.09 7.96 -14.39
N GLY A 143 18.88 6.87 -14.48
CA GLY A 143 19.89 6.52 -13.48
C GLY A 143 19.29 6.20 -12.10
N ILE A 144 18.07 5.66 -12.07
CA ILE A 144 17.30 5.29 -10.87
C ILE A 144 17.41 3.79 -10.66
N CYS A 145 17.55 3.33 -9.42
CA CYS A 145 17.50 1.90 -9.09
C CYS A 145 16.06 1.36 -9.28
N ALA A 146 15.90 0.20 -9.91
CA ALA A 146 14.62 -0.50 -9.99
C ALA A 146 14.72 -1.87 -9.30
N CYS A 147 13.79 -2.14 -8.38
CA CYS A 147 13.66 -3.41 -7.68
C CYS A 147 12.28 -4.02 -7.98
N VAL A 148 12.25 -5.12 -8.71
CA VAL A 148 11.03 -5.89 -8.96
C VAL A 148 11.02 -7.11 -8.05
N GLN A 149 10.04 -7.17 -7.15
CA GLN A 149 9.91 -8.28 -6.22
C GLN A 149 9.02 -9.39 -6.78
N PRO A 150 9.46 -10.64 -6.77
CA PRO A 150 8.64 -11.77 -7.17
C PRO A 150 7.43 -11.91 -6.23
N LEU A 151 6.35 -12.49 -6.74
CA LEU A 151 5.19 -12.80 -5.93
C LEU A 151 5.59 -13.79 -4.83
N LEU A 152 5.10 -13.55 -3.63
CA LEU A 152 5.25 -14.49 -2.54
C LEU A 152 4.19 -15.57 -2.67
N GLU A 153 4.61 -16.81 -2.72
CA GLU A 153 3.73 -17.97 -2.69
C GLU A 153 3.73 -18.63 -1.32
N GLN A 154 2.61 -19.20 -0.97
CA GLN A 154 2.40 -20.02 0.21
C GLN A 154 1.47 -21.17 -0.16
N GLU A 155 1.94 -22.41 0.05
CA GLU A 155 1.22 -23.64 -0.35
C GLU A 155 0.87 -23.69 -1.86
N GLY A 156 1.77 -23.16 -2.71
CA GLY A 156 1.58 -23.12 -4.17
C GLY A 156 0.63 -22.04 -4.67
N GLU A 157 0.13 -21.19 -3.79
CA GLU A 157 -0.76 -20.08 -4.16
C GLU A 157 -0.17 -18.72 -3.78
N THR A 158 -0.43 -17.71 -4.61
CA THR A 158 0.06 -16.34 -4.37
C THR A 158 -0.57 -15.72 -3.11
N VAL A 159 0.26 -15.13 -2.26
CA VAL A 159 -0.17 -14.29 -1.13
C VAL A 159 -0.64 -12.94 -1.67
N CYS A 160 -1.93 -12.67 -1.58
CA CYS A 160 -2.52 -11.41 -2.04
C CYS A 160 -3.71 -10.99 -1.18
N SER A 161 -4.07 -9.69 -1.25
CA SER A 161 -5.18 -9.14 -0.46
C SER A 161 -6.53 -9.82 -0.75
N SER A 162 -6.77 -10.25 -1.99
CA SER A 162 -8.01 -10.94 -2.36
C SER A 162 -8.13 -12.32 -1.68
N ARG A 163 -7.04 -13.11 -1.65
CA ARG A 163 -7.01 -14.41 -0.96
C ARG A 163 -7.21 -14.21 0.55
N ILE A 164 -6.58 -13.19 1.15
CA ILE A 164 -6.77 -12.88 2.57
C ILE A 164 -8.23 -12.51 2.86
N ARG A 165 -8.86 -11.68 2.03
CA ARG A 165 -10.29 -11.35 2.18
C ARG A 165 -11.19 -12.59 2.09
N SER A 166 -10.91 -13.50 1.16
CA SER A 166 -11.64 -14.77 1.03
C SER A 166 -11.47 -15.65 2.24
N ALA A 167 -10.25 -15.77 2.79
CA ALA A 167 -9.97 -16.54 3.99
C ALA A 167 -10.67 -15.95 5.22
N LEU A 168 -10.66 -14.61 5.38
CA LEU A 168 -11.41 -13.91 6.45
C LEU A 168 -12.92 -14.18 6.36
N ALA A 169 -13.50 -14.05 5.16
CA ALA A 169 -14.93 -14.30 4.94
C ALA A 169 -15.32 -15.75 5.26
N ALA A 170 -14.40 -16.69 5.10
CA ALA A 170 -14.59 -18.09 5.43
C ALA A 170 -14.21 -18.46 6.88
N GLY A 171 -13.78 -17.49 7.71
CA GLY A 171 -13.38 -17.72 9.10
C GLY A 171 -12.01 -18.41 9.25
N ARG A 172 -11.21 -18.54 8.19
CA ARG A 172 -9.88 -19.17 8.22
C ARG A 172 -8.82 -18.22 8.75
N LEU A 173 -8.89 -17.89 10.04
CA LEU A 173 -8.02 -16.86 10.66
C LEU A 173 -6.55 -17.26 10.69
N ALA A 174 -6.22 -18.53 10.90
CA ALA A 174 -4.84 -19.02 10.89
C ALA A 174 -4.18 -18.79 9.52
N GLU A 175 -4.87 -19.10 8.42
CA GLU A 175 -4.40 -18.83 7.06
C GLU A 175 -4.19 -17.33 6.82
N CYS A 176 -5.10 -16.49 7.35
CA CYS A 176 -4.94 -15.04 7.27
C CYS A 176 -3.70 -14.56 7.99
N GLU A 177 -3.46 -15.04 9.21
CA GLU A 177 -2.29 -14.68 10.02
C GLU A 177 -0.99 -15.09 9.33
N GLU A 178 -0.92 -16.26 8.75
CA GLU A 178 0.24 -16.73 7.99
C GLU A 178 0.52 -15.83 6.78
N MET A 179 -0.50 -15.46 6.00
CA MET A 179 -0.34 -14.55 4.85
C MET A 179 0.02 -13.12 5.27
N LEU A 180 -0.57 -12.63 6.34
CA LEU A 180 -0.29 -11.29 6.90
C LEU A 180 1.05 -11.24 7.62
N GLY A 181 1.52 -12.37 8.19
CA GLY A 181 2.66 -12.43 9.10
C GLY A 181 2.40 -11.74 10.45
N ARG A 182 1.13 -11.62 10.82
CA ARG A 182 0.63 -11.09 12.09
C ARG A 182 -0.86 -11.44 12.25
N PRO A 183 -1.42 -11.41 13.47
CA PRO A 183 -2.86 -11.53 13.67
C PRO A 183 -3.62 -10.45 12.88
N PHE A 184 -4.77 -10.82 12.34
CA PHE A 184 -5.69 -9.84 11.74
C PHE A 184 -6.26 -8.95 12.84
N SER A 185 -6.27 -7.66 12.59
CA SER A 185 -6.78 -6.66 13.55
C SER A 185 -7.79 -5.73 12.87
N VAL A 186 -8.79 -5.34 13.61
CA VAL A 186 -9.78 -4.32 13.24
C VAL A 186 -9.50 -3.08 14.09
N CYS A 187 -9.49 -1.91 13.46
CA CYS A 187 -9.40 -0.63 14.13
C CYS A 187 -10.68 0.16 13.91
N GLY A 188 -11.14 0.85 14.94
CA GLY A 188 -12.34 1.68 14.88
C GLY A 188 -12.48 2.52 16.16
N ILE A 189 -13.45 3.42 16.15
CA ILE A 189 -13.83 4.18 17.35
C ILE A 189 -14.82 3.34 18.15
N VAL A 190 -14.55 3.18 19.44
CA VAL A 190 -15.46 2.46 20.34
C VAL A 190 -16.71 3.30 20.58
N GLU A 191 -17.85 2.79 20.18
CA GLU A 191 -19.15 3.42 20.39
C GLU A 191 -19.91 2.78 21.56
N HIS A 192 -20.71 3.59 22.24
CA HIS A 192 -21.59 3.09 23.31
C HIS A 192 -22.80 2.36 22.70
N GLY A 193 -22.87 1.04 22.98
CA GLY A 193 -24.04 0.23 22.65
C GLY A 193 -25.04 0.13 23.81
N GLN A 194 -25.93 -0.85 23.75
CA GLN A 194 -26.98 -1.10 24.75
C GLN A 194 -26.48 -1.61 26.11
N HIS A 195 -25.18 -1.81 26.28
CA HIS A 195 -24.53 -2.32 27.48
C HIS A 195 -25.05 -3.68 28.01
N LEU A 196 -25.78 -4.47 27.21
CA LEU A 196 -26.35 -5.75 27.61
C LEU A 196 -25.31 -6.75 28.08
N ALA A 197 -24.19 -6.86 27.35
CA ALA A 197 -23.12 -7.80 27.73
C ALA A 197 -22.48 -7.45 29.06
N ARG A 198 -22.43 -6.15 29.43
CA ARG A 198 -21.92 -5.69 30.73
C ARG A 198 -22.79 -6.20 31.88
N GLN A 199 -24.14 -6.27 31.67
CA GLN A 199 -25.08 -6.79 32.66
C GLN A 199 -24.89 -8.31 32.88
N LEU A 200 -24.38 -9.00 31.87
CA LEU A 200 -24.05 -10.43 31.91
C LEU A 200 -22.62 -10.73 32.38
N GLY A 201 -21.87 -9.72 32.82
CA GLY A 201 -20.47 -9.86 33.26
C GLY A 201 -19.41 -9.92 32.16
N PHE A 202 -19.78 -9.69 30.89
CA PHE A 202 -18.89 -9.70 29.73
C PHE A 202 -18.84 -8.33 29.08
N PRO A 203 -17.98 -7.40 29.55
CA PRO A 203 -17.87 -6.08 28.91
C PRO A 203 -17.35 -6.25 27.47
N THR A 204 -18.07 -5.65 26.51
CA THR A 204 -17.76 -5.66 25.09
C THR A 204 -17.50 -4.26 24.59
N ALA A 205 -16.59 -4.14 23.62
CA ALA A 205 -16.40 -2.92 22.82
C ALA A 205 -17.17 -3.08 21.49
N ASN A 206 -17.98 -2.07 21.14
CA ASN A 206 -18.60 -1.97 19.82
C ASN A 206 -17.72 -1.08 18.96
N ILE A 207 -17.29 -1.58 17.78
CA ILE A 207 -16.44 -0.88 16.81
C ILE A 207 -17.20 -0.77 15.51
#